data_be7262cd02f5331c9ae399c73ba9daff
#
_entry.id   be7262cd02f5331c9ae399c73ba9daff
#
_cell.length_a   1.000
_cell.length_b   1.000
_cell.length_c   1.000
_cell.angle_alpha   90.00
_cell.angle_beta   90.00
_cell.angle_gamma   90.00
#
_symmetry.space_group_name_H-M   'P 1'
#
loop_
_entity.id
_entity.type
_entity.pdbx_description
1 polymer ?
#
loop_
_entity_poly.entity_id
_entity_poly.type
_entity_poly.pdbx_seq_one_letter_code
_entity_poly.pdbx_strand_id
1 'polypeptide(L)'
;MRTILVANPSADVYGSDLQMLESISAMVGQGWRVVVALPAGGRLVPQMEARGAEVHIVDFPVLRRANASVIGVLTLARDGLLALGRMRSMIMSTGADLVYVNTVTLPWWILATRLARRKVIVHVHEAETEDSRAIRFALNFPLLFAHALILISRSTRDATTGSVPGLRGRSHLIYNGVDRAPAPRVRREIVENSPLNLAIVCRLSPRKAPDVAIEAVAILRGRGIDARLDICGTPFEGYEWFEKALRDRAAHADVAGSISFSGYVSPIWSALDAADIVVAPSLREPFGNAVIEAQLSGRPIVASRALGHTESIVSGTSGLLVTPGDPVALADAVEKIYSTPQLASSLAQGGRQSALNNFSSKRYARDIVGLIDSTVSGKRASTPEKARR
;
A
#
# COMPACT_ATOMS: atom_id res chain seq x y z
N MET A 1 9.14 13.72 26.88
CA MET A 1 8.26 12.97 25.96
C MET A 1 8.52 13.52 24.57
N ARG A 2 8.79 12.68 23.55
CA ARG A 2 8.97 13.15 22.18
C ARG A 2 7.65 13.54 21.55
N THR A 3 7.68 14.54 20.67
CA THR A 3 6.55 14.93 19.85
C THR A 3 6.87 14.70 18.38
N ILE A 4 6.05 13.92 17.69
CA ILE A 4 6.14 13.66 16.25
C ILE A 4 4.96 14.32 15.55
N LEU A 5 5.24 15.20 14.58
CA LEU A 5 4.22 15.75 13.70
C LEU A 5 4.16 14.89 12.43
N VAL A 6 3.00 14.31 12.14
CA VAL A 6 2.73 13.54 10.92
C VAL A 6 1.99 14.42 9.93
N ALA A 7 2.50 14.58 8.72
CA ALA A 7 1.80 15.26 7.62
C ALA A 7 1.28 14.23 6.64
N ASN A 8 -0.04 14.22 6.39
CA ASN A 8 -0.70 13.31 5.46
C ASN A 8 -1.54 14.06 4.41
N PRO A 9 -1.58 13.59 3.15
CA PRO A 9 -2.21 14.31 2.04
C PRO A 9 -3.75 14.24 2.03
N SER A 10 -4.35 13.28 2.72
CA SER A 10 -5.81 13.07 2.77
C SER A 10 -6.25 12.42 4.08
N ALA A 11 -7.56 12.39 4.32
CA ALA A 11 -8.18 11.65 5.41
C ALA A 11 -9.04 10.48 4.89
N ASP A 12 -8.69 9.94 3.73
CA ASP A 12 -9.34 8.78 3.12
C ASP A 12 -8.75 7.47 3.67
N VAL A 13 -9.37 6.34 3.32
CA VAL A 13 -8.95 5.02 3.82
C VAL A 13 -8.31 4.22 2.69
N TYR A 14 -7.04 4.50 2.40
CA TYR A 14 -6.26 3.79 1.38
C TYR A 14 -5.06 3.05 1.99
N GLY A 15 -4.34 2.28 1.19
CA GLY A 15 -3.24 1.44 1.68
C GLY A 15 -2.11 2.23 2.37
N SER A 16 -1.75 3.42 1.86
CA SER A 16 -0.78 4.32 2.50
C SER A 16 -1.29 4.92 3.80
N ASP A 17 -2.61 5.21 3.86
CA ASP A 17 -3.26 5.76 5.04
C ASP A 17 -3.39 4.71 6.14
N LEU A 18 -3.75 3.47 5.79
CA LEU A 18 -3.73 2.34 6.72
C LEU A 18 -2.31 2.10 7.27
N GLN A 19 -1.28 2.20 6.42
CA GLN A 19 0.10 2.07 6.86
C GLN A 19 0.52 3.22 7.79
N MET A 20 -0.01 4.43 7.59
CA MET A 20 0.21 5.55 8.51
C MET A 20 -0.41 5.27 9.88
N LEU A 21 -1.61 4.65 9.95
CA LEU A 21 -2.21 4.25 11.22
C LEU A 21 -1.31 3.28 12.01
N GLU A 22 -0.63 2.35 11.33
CA GLU A 22 0.37 1.48 11.95
C GLU A 22 1.58 2.27 12.46
N SER A 23 2.01 3.29 11.72
CA SER A 23 3.08 4.21 12.16
C SER A 23 2.67 4.99 13.41
N ILE A 24 1.43 5.51 13.46
CA ILE A 24 0.87 6.20 14.62
C ILE A 24 0.85 5.26 15.83
N SER A 25 0.29 4.04 15.66
CA SER A 25 0.26 3.04 16.74
C SER A 25 1.65 2.72 17.28
N ALA A 26 2.63 2.59 16.39
CA ALA A 26 4.02 2.32 16.77
C ALA A 26 4.62 3.48 17.59
N MET A 27 4.39 4.74 17.19
CA MET A 27 4.90 5.92 17.87
C MET A 27 4.21 6.15 19.23
N VAL A 28 2.87 6.04 19.28
CA VAL A 28 2.11 6.17 20.53
C VAL A 28 2.47 5.05 21.51
N GLY A 29 2.67 3.82 21.02
CA GLY A 29 3.12 2.69 21.82
C GLY A 29 4.50 2.88 22.50
N GLN A 30 5.31 3.85 22.01
CA GLN A 30 6.55 4.29 22.67
C GLN A 30 6.34 5.42 23.70
N GLY A 31 5.10 5.81 23.94
CA GLY A 31 4.77 6.95 24.79
C GLY A 31 5.10 8.31 24.14
N TRP A 32 5.19 8.39 22.80
CA TRP A 32 5.39 9.64 22.10
C TRP A 32 4.07 10.34 21.84
N ARG A 33 4.08 11.66 21.91
CA ARG A 33 2.96 12.49 21.48
C ARG A 33 2.96 12.53 19.95
N VAL A 34 1.84 12.16 19.34
CA VAL A 34 1.67 12.17 17.89
C VAL A 34 0.62 13.21 17.52
N VAL A 35 1.02 14.18 16.69
CA VAL A 35 0.15 15.24 16.15
C VAL A 35 0.04 14.99 14.65
N VAL A 36 -1.17 14.94 14.10
CA VAL A 36 -1.40 14.72 12.66
C VAL A 36 -1.94 15.99 12.02
N ALA A 37 -1.30 16.44 10.94
CA ALA A 37 -1.77 17.53 10.09
C ALA A 37 -2.42 16.95 8.82
N LEU A 38 -3.68 17.37 8.57
CA LEU A 38 -4.46 16.99 7.39
C LEU A 38 -4.97 18.24 6.68
N PRO A 39 -5.07 18.25 5.32
CA PRO A 39 -5.64 19.39 4.59
C PRO A 39 -7.17 19.47 4.73
N ALA A 40 -7.84 18.36 5.01
CA ALA A 40 -9.28 18.26 5.20
C ALA A 40 -9.63 17.12 6.16
N GLY A 41 -10.83 17.16 6.74
CA GLY A 41 -11.38 16.04 7.51
C GLY A 41 -11.80 14.87 6.61
N GLY A 42 -12.05 13.69 7.22
CA GLY A 42 -12.50 12.51 6.49
C GLY A 42 -12.61 11.26 7.37
N ARG A 43 -12.87 10.13 6.73
CA ARG A 43 -13.16 8.83 7.39
C ARG A 43 -12.00 8.30 8.24
N LEU A 44 -10.78 8.76 8.01
CA LEU A 44 -9.60 8.31 8.72
C LEU A 44 -9.41 9.00 10.07
N VAL A 45 -9.97 10.20 10.27
CA VAL A 45 -9.80 11.00 11.50
C VAL A 45 -10.15 10.22 12.77
N PRO A 46 -11.35 9.60 12.89
CA PRO A 46 -11.70 8.82 14.09
C PRO A 46 -10.73 7.66 14.36
N GLN A 47 -10.15 7.08 13.31
CA GLN A 47 -9.19 5.97 13.47
C GLN A 47 -7.82 6.44 13.96
N MET A 48 -7.39 7.65 13.59
CA MET A 48 -6.16 8.27 14.11
C MET A 48 -6.33 8.63 15.60
N GLU A 49 -7.46 9.27 15.95
CA GLU A 49 -7.79 9.66 17.33
C GLU A 49 -7.93 8.43 18.25
N ALA A 50 -8.58 7.37 17.77
CA ALA A 50 -8.69 6.10 18.50
C ALA A 50 -7.33 5.45 18.79
N ARG A 51 -6.27 5.78 18.01
CA ARG A 51 -4.89 5.35 18.25
C ARG A 51 -4.09 6.32 19.12
N GLY A 52 -4.73 7.38 19.61
CA GLY A 52 -4.11 8.37 20.50
C GLY A 52 -3.37 9.51 19.79
N ALA A 53 -3.65 9.77 18.51
CA ALA A 53 -3.12 10.92 17.81
C ALA A 53 -4.02 12.17 18.02
N GLU A 54 -3.40 13.34 18.07
CA GLU A 54 -4.08 14.63 18.04
C GLU A 54 -4.20 15.08 16.58
N VAL A 55 -5.42 15.23 16.05
CA VAL A 55 -5.63 15.59 14.64
C VAL A 55 -5.93 17.07 14.48
N HIS A 56 -5.23 17.72 13.57
CA HIS A 56 -5.42 19.13 13.21
C HIS A 56 -5.68 19.28 11.71
N ILE A 57 -6.72 20.02 11.38
CA ILE A 57 -6.99 20.40 9.99
C ILE A 57 -6.27 21.71 9.71
N VAL A 58 -5.35 21.68 8.76
CA VAL A 58 -4.48 22.79 8.37
C VAL A 58 -4.44 22.87 6.86
N ASP A 59 -4.78 24.01 6.31
CA ASP A 59 -4.73 24.21 4.85
C ASP A 59 -3.27 24.25 4.35
N PHE A 60 -2.94 23.28 3.50
CA PHE A 60 -1.66 23.17 2.79
C PHE A 60 -1.84 22.49 1.43
N PRO A 61 -1.04 22.84 0.42
CA PRO A 61 -1.18 22.27 -0.90
C PRO A 61 -0.60 20.86 -0.98
N VAL A 62 -1.31 20.02 -1.75
CA VAL A 62 -0.93 18.63 -2.06
C VAL A 62 -0.68 18.52 -3.57
N LEU A 63 0.46 17.95 -3.96
CA LEU A 63 0.75 17.63 -5.36
C LEU A 63 -0.24 16.58 -5.88
N ARG A 64 -1.01 16.93 -6.91
CA ARG A 64 -1.93 16.02 -7.59
C ARG A 64 -1.63 16.01 -9.08
N ARG A 65 -1.89 14.90 -9.78
CA ARG A 65 -1.72 14.82 -11.24
C ARG A 65 -2.53 15.87 -11.99
N ALA A 66 -3.68 16.28 -11.45
CA ALA A 66 -4.48 17.39 -12.00
C ALA A 66 -3.71 18.73 -12.06
N ASN A 67 -2.67 18.90 -11.26
CA ASN A 67 -1.82 20.10 -11.26
C ASN A 67 -0.68 20.06 -12.28
N ALA A 68 -0.62 19.08 -13.19
CA ALA A 68 0.49 18.87 -14.13
C ALA A 68 0.53 19.87 -15.30
N SER A 69 -0.28 20.94 -15.27
CA SER A 69 -0.18 22.06 -16.20
C SER A 69 0.79 23.14 -15.69
N VAL A 70 1.36 23.95 -16.58
CA VAL A 70 2.27 25.05 -16.21
C VAL A 70 1.60 26.00 -15.20
N ILE A 71 0.34 26.36 -15.42
CA ILE A 71 -0.43 27.21 -14.51
C ILE A 71 -0.63 26.49 -13.16
N GLY A 72 -0.99 25.21 -13.18
CA GLY A 72 -1.17 24.41 -11.96
C GLY A 72 0.12 24.32 -11.12
N VAL A 73 1.28 24.15 -11.76
CA VAL A 73 2.58 24.14 -11.07
C VAL A 73 2.89 25.50 -10.44
N LEU A 74 2.66 26.60 -11.16
CA LEU A 74 2.87 27.97 -10.63
C LEU A 74 1.92 28.29 -9.46
N THR A 75 0.65 27.93 -9.59
CA THR A 75 -0.33 28.07 -8.53
C THR A 75 0.09 27.28 -7.27
N LEU A 76 0.45 26.01 -7.47
CA LEU A 76 0.92 25.15 -6.39
C LEU A 76 2.20 25.69 -5.72
N ALA A 77 3.13 26.26 -6.50
CA ALA A 77 4.32 26.91 -5.97
C ALA A 77 3.98 28.11 -5.10
N ARG A 78 3.10 29.00 -5.61
CA ARG A 78 2.61 30.15 -4.87
C ARG A 78 1.92 29.76 -3.55
N ASP A 79 0.96 28.84 -3.64
CA ASP A 79 0.17 28.40 -2.49
C ASP A 79 1.05 27.66 -1.46
N GLY A 80 2.04 26.90 -1.93
CA GLY A 80 3.06 26.30 -1.08
C GLY A 80 3.90 27.32 -0.32
N LEU A 81 4.38 28.37 -1.01
CA LEU A 81 5.14 29.44 -0.37
C LEU A 81 4.30 30.20 0.68
N LEU A 82 3.03 30.50 0.37
CA LEU A 82 2.11 31.13 1.32
C LEU A 82 1.80 30.23 2.54
N ALA A 83 1.73 28.92 2.34
CA ALA A 83 1.47 27.96 3.40
C ALA A 83 2.70 27.67 4.29
N LEU A 84 3.94 28.00 3.86
CA LEU A 84 5.16 27.73 4.64
C LEU A 84 5.12 28.33 6.05
N GLY A 85 4.61 29.54 6.18
CA GLY A 85 4.47 30.22 7.48
C GLY A 85 3.58 29.44 8.44
N ARG A 86 2.40 28.98 7.96
CA ARG A 86 1.44 28.19 8.75
C ARG A 86 2.02 26.83 9.15
N MET A 87 2.62 26.11 8.20
CA MET A 87 3.27 24.81 8.46
C MET A 87 4.42 24.96 9.47
N ARG A 88 5.29 25.96 9.29
CA ARG A 88 6.38 26.25 10.24
C ARG A 88 5.84 26.61 11.63
N SER A 89 4.80 27.47 11.71
CA SER A 89 4.16 27.83 12.98
C SER A 89 3.63 26.59 13.70
N MET A 90 2.95 25.69 12.98
CA MET A 90 2.47 24.44 13.55
C MET A 90 3.60 23.55 14.09
N ILE A 91 4.70 23.41 13.33
CA ILE A 91 5.87 22.63 13.78
C ILE A 91 6.43 23.22 15.09
N MET A 92 6.49 24.53 15.19
CA MET A 92 7.04 25.22 16.37
C MET A 92 6.09 25.17 17.57
N SER A 93 4.78 25.42 17.35
CA SER A 93 3.78 25.45 18.42
C SER A 93 3.50 24.07 19.02
N THR A 94 3.58 23.02 18.23
CA THR A 94 3.47 21.63 18.71
C THR A 94 4.72 21.15 19.45
N GLY A 95 5.84 21.86 19.31
CA GLY A 95 7.13 21.44 19.86
C GLY A 95 7.69 20.19 19.19
N ALA A 96 7.33 19.93 17.92
CA ALA A 96 7.72 18.70 17.23
C ALA A 96 9.25 18.52 17.19
N ASP A 97 9.73 17.37 17.62
CA ASP A 97 11.12 16.96 17.51
C ASP A 97 11.46 16.49 16.10
N LEU A 98 10.47 15.91 15.43
CA LEU A 98 10.56 15.37 14.07
C LEU A 98 9.23 15.55 13.34
N VAL A 99 9.31 15.82 12.05
CA VAL A 99 8.16 15.77 11.13
C VAL A 99 8.27 14.50 10.28
N TYR A 100 7.19 13.73 10.28
CA TYR A 100 7.02 12.53 9.47
C TYR A 100 6.07 12.84 8.31
N VAL A 101 6.59 12.88 7.10
CA VAL A 101 5.84 13.18 5.88
C VAL A 101 5.46 11.87 5.19
N ASN A 102 4.16 11.58 5.10
CA ASN A 102 3.65 10.28 4.65
C ASN A 102 3.52 10.11 3.14
N THR A 103 4.24 10.87 2.33
CA THR A 103 4.22 10.78 0.86
C THR A 103 5.23 11.73 0.22
N VAL A 104 5.59 11.49 -1.04
CA VAL A 104 6.39 12.43 -1.84
C VAL A 104 5.59 13.66 -2.29
N THR A 105 4.26 13.62 -2.21
CA THR A 105 3.36 14.67 -2.70
C THR A 105 3.26 15.89 -1.79
N LEU A 106 4.00 15.92 -0.68
CA LEU A 106 4.01 16.99 0.33
C LEU A 106 5.39 17.68 0.45
N PRO A 107 6.02 18.17 -0.63
CA PRO A 107 7.38 18.72 -0.59
C PRO A 107 7.50 19.95 0.31
N TRP A 108 6.43 20.73 0.46
CA TRP A 108 6.41 21.93 1.28
C TRP A 108 6.58 21.67 2.77
N TRP A 109 6.11 20.50 3.27
CA TRP A 109 6.35 20.08 4.64
C TRP A 109 7.83 19.79 4.90
N ILE A 110 8.55 19.26 3.91
CA ILE A 110 10.00 19.04 4.01
C ILE A 110 10.69 20.39 4.17
N LEU A 111 10.36 21.36 3.32
CA LEU A 111 10.95 22.70 3.36
C LEU A 111 10.61 23.44 4.65
N ALA A 112 9.32 23.47 5.07
CA ALA A 112 8.88 24.07 6.32
C ALA A 112 9.63 23.50 7.53
N THR A 113 9.86 22.18 7.54
CA THR A 113 10.59 21.49 8.60
C THR A 113 12.07 21.93 8.65
N ARG A 114 12.70 22.06 7.49
CA ARG A 114 14.08 22.56 7.40
C ARG A 114 14.21 24.01 7.88
N LEU A 115 13.23 24.86 7.51
CA LEU A 115 13.14 26.26 8.00
C LEU A 115 12.86 26.34 9.51
N ALA A 116 12.16 25.36 10.08
CA ALA A 116 11.97 25.23 11.53
C ALA A 116 13.20 24.61 12.24
N ARG A 117 14.26 24.25 11.52
CA ARG A 117 15.47 23.56 12.04
C ARG A 117 15.13 22.25 12.77
N ARG A 118 14.12 21.53 12.29
CA ARG A 118 13.70 20.24 12.83
C ARG A 118 14.11 19.08 11.89
N LYS A 119 14.05 17.87 12.41
CA LYS A 119 14.32 16.66 11.63
C LYS A 119 13.10 16.28 10.80
N VAL A 120 13.32 15.72 9.61
CA VAL A 120 12.25 15.24 8.72
C VAL A 120 12.58 13.86 8.17
N ILE A 121 11.60 12.97 8.26
CA ILE A 121 11.57 11.67 7.59
C ILE A 121 10.46 11.71 6.56
N VAL A 122 10.68 11.13 5.38
CA VAL A 122 9.65 10.97 4.36
C VAL A 122 9.40 9.50 4.12
N HIS A 123 8.14 9.09 4.19
CA HIS A 123 7.68 7.74 3.87
C HIS A 123 7.17 7.72 2.43
N VAL A 124 7.84 6.98 1.57
CA VAL A 124 7.58 6.93 0.13
C VAL A 124 6.80 5.65 -0.18
N HIS A 125 5.56 5.81 -0.61
CA HIS A 125 4.64 4.72 -0.97
C HIS A 125 4.54 4.51 -2.48
N GLU A 126 5.07 5.41 -3.25
CA GLU A 126 4.96 5.48 -4.70
C GLU A 126 6.19 4.81 -5.36
N ALA A 127 5.95 4.12 -6.49
CA ALA A 127 6.99 3.60 -7.37
C ALA A 127 6.69 4.06 -8.81
N GLU A 128 6.81 5.37 -9.04
CA GLU A 128 6.50 5.99 -10.32
C GLU A 128 7.63 5.70 -11.31
N THR A 129 7.43 4.70 -12.19
CA THR A 129 8.42 4.29 -13.20
C THR A 129 8.01 4.68 -14.61
N GLU A 130 6.72 4.99 -14.85
CA GLU A 130 6.18 5.35 -16.18
C GLU A 130 6.25 6.84 -16.48
N ASP A 131 6.29 7.67 -15.44
CA ASP A 131 6.43 9.10 -15.64
C ASP A 131 7.76 9.43 -16.31
N SER A 132 7.80 10.52 -17.06
CA SER A 132 9.02 11.01 -17.70
C SER A 132 10.14 11.20 -16.67
N ARG A 133 11.39 11.11 -17.13
CA ARG A 133 12.56 11.32 -16.25
C ARG A 133 12.51 12.67 -15.54
N ALA A 134 11.99 13.70 -16.21
CA ALA A 134 11.86 15.05 -15.64
C ALA A 134 10.82 15.09 -14.50
N ILE A 135 9.65 14.45 -14.69
CA ILE A 135 8.62 14.38 -13.65
C ILE A 135 9.14 13.59 -12.44
N ARG A 136 9.75 12.43 -12.67
CA ARG A 136 10.33 11.61 -11.59
C ARG A 136 11.41 12.37 -10.82
N PHE A 137 12.27 13.11 -11.53
CA PHE A 137 13.27 13.95 -10.90
C PHE A 137 12.61 15.06 -10.07
N ALA A 138 11.62 15.79 -10.63
CA ALA A 138 10.93 16.88 -9.94
C ALA A 138 10.23 16.40 -8.66
N LEU A 139 9.58 15.22 -8.70
CA LEU A 139 8.92 14.63 -7.53
C LEU A 139 9.91 14.19 -6.45
N ASN A 140 11.04 13.65 -6.83
CA ASN A 140 12.01 13.08 -5.88
C ASN A 140 13.11 14.07 -5.44
N PHE A 141 13.35 15.16 -6.18
CA PHE A 141 14.37 16.16 -5.84
C PHE A 141 14.19 16.76 -4.44
N PRO A 142 12.98 17.13 -3.97
CA PRO A 142 12.76 17.66 -2.62
C PRO A 142 13.20 16.70 -1.50
N LEU A 143 13.23 15.39 -1.78
CA LEU A 143 13.65 14.36 -0.82
C LEU A 143 15.12 14.49 -0.42
N LEU A 144 15.94 15.19 -1.21
CA LEU A 144 17.33 15.52 -0.85
C LEU A 144 17.42 16.35 0.44
N PHE A 145 16.36 17.04 0.82
CA PHE A 145 16.29 17.82 2.06
C PHE A 145 15.78 17.00 3.26
N ALA A 146 15.33 15.77 3.04
CA ALA A 146 14.97 14.87 4.12
C ALA A 146 16.21 14.30 4.84
N HIS A 147 16.10 14.00 6.13
CA HIS A 147 17.16 13.37 6.91
C HIS A 147 17.21 11.86 6.68
N ALA A 148 16.04 11.24 6.53
CA ALA A 148 15.91 9.83 6.18
C ALA A 148 14.66 9.61 5.32
N LEU A 149 14.71 8.56 4.50
CA LEU A 149 13.59 8.10 3.67
C LEU A 149 13.23 6.67 4.08
N ILE A 150 11.94 6.41 4.24
CA ILE A 150 11.40 5.07 4.36
C ILE A 150 10.87 4.68 2.98
N LEU A 151 11.34 3.57 2.46
CA LEU A 151 10.94 3.03 1.17
C LEU A 151 10.30 1.67 1.39
N ILE A 152 9.05 1.50 0.96
CA ILE A 152 8.21 0.35 1.29
C ILE A 152 8.60 -0.93 0.54
N SER A 153 9.45 -0.83 -0.49
CA SER A 153 9.90 -1.95 -1.31
C SER A 153 11.23 -1.63 -1.99
N ARG A 154 11.92 -2.66 -2.48
CA ARG A 154 13.10 -2.50 -3.33
C ARG A 154 12.76 -1.77 -4.62
N SER A 155 11.62 -2.10 -5.22
CA SER A 155 11.13 -1.41 -6.43
C SER A 155 10.89 0.08 -6.19
N THR A 156 10.31 0.48 -5.05
CA THR A 156 10.20 1.91 -4.65
C THR A 156 11.57 2.53 -4.45
N ARG A 157 12.50 1.83 -3.80
CA ARG A 157 13.88 2.30 -3.61
C ARG A 157 14.58 2.54 -4.94
N ASP A 158 14.51 1.58 -5.84
CA ASP A 158 15.20 1.65 -7.12
C ASP A 158 14.62 2.75 -8.02
N ALA A 159 13.28 2.94 -8.03
CA ALA A 159 12.63 4.03 -8.72
C ALA A 159 13.04 5.40 -8.16
N THR A 160 13.04 5.55 -6.82
CA THR A 160 13.38 6.81 -6.14
C THR A 160 14.87 7.15 -6.30
N THR A 161 15.77 6.21 -6.00
CA THR A 161 17.22 6.44 -6.07
C THR A 161 17.75 6.43 -7.50
N GLY A 162 17.08 5.80 -8.43
CA GLY A 162 17.36 5.83 -9.85
C GLY A 162 17.07 7.20 -10.48
N SER A 163 16.05 7.91 -9.98
CA SER A 163 15.74 9.28 -10.42
C SER A 163 16.67 10.32 -9.80
N VAL A 164 17.08 10.14 -8.52
CA VAL A 164 17.97 11.04 -7.77
C VAL A 164 19.00 10.21 -6.98
N PRO A 165 20.16 9.90 -7.56
CA PRO A 165 21.16 9.01 -6.94
C PRO A 165 21.66 9.44 -5.55
N GLY A 166 21.65 10.75 -5.27
CA GLY A 166 22.04 11.32 -3.96
C GLY A 166 21.17 10.88 -2.79
N LEU A 167 20.05 10.19 -3.05
CA LEU A 167 19.13 9.68 -2.01
C LEU A 167 19.57 8.35 -1.39
N ARG A 168 20.50 7.60 -2.03
CA ARG A 168 20.91 6.25 -1.58
C ARG A 168 21.37 6.21 -0.12
N GLY A 169 22.17 7.17 0.31
CA GLY A 169 22.76 7.20 1.66
C GLY A 169 21.77 7.48 2.80
N ARG A 170 20.56 7.91 2.49
CA ARG A 170 19.48 8.22 3.44
C ARG A 170 18.24 7.36 3.28
N SER A 171 18.28 6.38 2.37
CA SER A 171 17.20 5.48 2.04
C SER A 171 17.23 4.24 2.92
N HIS A 172 16.14 3.97 3.60
CA HIS A 172 15.94 2.81 4.46
C HIS A 172 14.78 1.97 3.92
N LEU A 173 15.04 0.70 3.63
CA LEU A 173 14.01 -0.25 3.20
C LEU A 173 13.27 -0.75 4.45
N ILE A 174 12.02 -0.36 4.59
CA ILE A 174 11.14 -0.83 5.65
C ILE A 174 9.82 -1.26 5.00
N TYR A 175 9.66 -2.56 4.81
CA TYR A 175 8.41 -3.13 4.29
C TYR A 175 7.23 -2.78 5.19
N ASN A 176 6.06 -2.58 4.61
CA ASN A 176 4.83 -2.35 5.35
C ASN A 176 4.60 -3.44 6.40
N GLY A 177 3.95 -3.06 7.48
CA GLY A 177 3.43 -3.96 8.48
C GLY A 177 1.94 -4.15 8.26
N VAL A 178 1.49 -5.39 8.28
CA VAL A 178 0.08 -5.74 8.19
C VAL A 178 -0.31 -6.45 9.48
N ASP A 179 -1.42 -6.03 10.07
CA ASP A 179 -1.95 -6.65 11.27
C ASP A 179 -2.33 -8.10 11.02
N ARG A 180 -2.17 -8.90 12.07
CA ARG A 180 -2.59 -10.29 12.03
C ARG A 180 -4.12 -10.35 12.01
N ALA A 181 -4.65 -11.16 11.08
CA ALA A 181 -6.05 -11.56 11.15
C ALA A 181 -6.41 -12.05 12.56
N PRO A 182 -7.60 -11.70 13.10
CA PRO A 182 -8.19 -12.49 14.16
C PRO A 182 -8.14 -13.95 13.75
N ALA A 183 -8.08 -14.91 14.67
CA ALA A 183 -7.84 -16.32 14.36
C ALA A 183 -8.43 -16.71 12.98
N PRO A 184 -7.59 -17.01 11.99
CA PRO A 184 -8.07 -17.25 10.62
C PRO A 184 -8.99 -18.46 10.67
N ARG A 185 -10.12 -18.39 9.97
CA ARG A 185 -10.98 -19.56 9.80
C ARG A 185 -10.18 -20.64 9.06
N VAL A 186 -10.36 -21.88 9.49
CA VAL A 186 -9.79 -23.02 8.79
C VAL A 186 -10.20 -22.94 7.33
N ARG A 187 -9.24 -23.01 6.42
CA ARG A 187 -9.52 -23.03 4.99
C ARG A 187 -10.40 -24.24 4.68
N ARG A 188 -11.49 -24.02 3.93
CA ARG A 188 -12.27 -25.12 3.37
C ARG A 188 -11.36 -25.94 2.43
N GLU A 189 -11.41 -27.24 2.52
CA GLU A 189 -10.78 -28.07 1.49
C GLU A 189 -11.42 -27.79 0.14
N ILE A 190 -10.60 -27.62 -0.86
CA ILE A 190 -11.06 -27.53 -2.25
C ILE A 190 -11.43 -28.95 -2.65
N VAL A 191 -12.71 -29.16 -2.90
CA VAL A 191 -13.25 -30.45 -3.35
C VAL A 191 -13.51 -30.34 -4.84
N GLU A 192 -13.08 -31.34 -5.59
CA GLU A 192 -13.32 -31.43 -7.02
C GLU A 192 -14.84 -31.34 -7.30
N ASN A 193 -15.21 -30.64 -8.36
CA ASN A 193 -16.60 -30.34 -8.75
C ASN A 193 -17.40 -29.47 -7.76
N SER A 194 -16.75 -28.86 -6.75
CA SER A 194 -17.39 -27.83 -5.93
C SER A 194 -17.14 -26.43 -6.51
N PRO A 195 -18.06 -25.45 -6.24
CA PRO A 195 -17.81 -24.08 -6.65
C PRO A 195 -16.47 -23.54 -6.10
N LEU A 196 -15.69 -22.93 -6.97
CA LEU A 196 -14.42 -22.30 -6.64
C LEU A 196 -14.63 -20.81 -6.38
N ASN A 197 -14.46 -20.38 -5.13
CA ASN A 197 -14.64 -18.98 -4.76
C ASN A 197 -13.29 -18.24 -4.81
N LEU A 198 -13.20 -17.26 -5.70
CA LEU A 198 -12.07 -16.35 -5.81
C LEU A 198 -12.41 -15.03 -5.14
N ALA A 199 -11.43 -14.35 -4.58
CA ALA A 199 -11.57 -12.97 -4.13
C ALA A 199 -10.43 -12.10 -4.69
N ILE A 200 -10.77 -10.87 -5.04
CA ILE A 200 -9.82 -9.80 -5.31
C ILE A 200 -10.09 -8.63 -4.37
N VAL A 201 -9.04 -8.16 -3.70
CA VAL A 201 -9.10 -7.01 -2.79
C VAL A 201 -8.30 -5.89 -3.39
N CYS A 202 -8.97 -4.90 -3.97
CA CYS A 202 -8.27 -3.80 -4.59
C CYS A 202 -9.16 -2.58 -4.75
N ARG A 203 -8.53 -1.41 -4.91
CA ARG A 203 -9.19 -0.24 -5.47
C ARG A 203 -9.48 -0.51 -6.94
N LEU A 204 -10.71 -0.22 -7.40
CA LEU A 204 -11.07 -0.42 -8.79
C LEU A 204 -10.35 0.61 -9.66
N SER A 205 -9.35 0.17 -10.37
CA SER A 205 -8.57 0.99 -11.31
C SER A 205 -7.89 0.08 -12.35
N PRO A 206 -7.62 0.57 -13.58
CA PRO A 206 -6.93 -0.22 -14.59
C PRO A 206 -5.59 -0.80 -14.11
N ARG A 207 -4.88 -0.09 -13.25
CA ARG A 207 -3.61 -0.54 -12.68
C ARG A 207 -3.74 -1.80 -11.81
N LYS A 208 -4.87 -1.97 -11.14
CA LYS A 208 -5.15 -3.14 -10.29
C LYS A 208 -5.71 -4.32 -11.07
N ALA A 209 -6.15 -4.07 -12.30
CA ALA A 209 -6.57 -5.05 -13.30
C ALA A 209 -7.62 -6.08 -12.83
N PRO A 210 -8.70 -5.69 -12.14
CA PRO A 210 -9.79 -6.61 -11.84
C PRO A 210 -10.49 -7.14 -13.10
N ASP A 211 -10.40 -6.46 -14.23
CA ASP A 211 -10.80 -6.93 -15.56
C ASP A 211 -10.08 -8.21 -15.96
N VAL A 212 -8.78 -8.31 -15.72
CA VAL A 212 -8.00 -9.54 -15.97
C VAL A 212 -8.51 -10.70 -15.12
N ALA A 213 -8.96 -10.45 -13.88
CA ALA A 213 -9.54 -11.47 -13.04
C ALA A 213 -10.91 -11.95 -13.56
N ILE A 214 -11.74 -11.05 -14.09
CA ILE A 214 -13.02 -11.40 -14.72
C ILE A 214 -12.79 -12.29 -15.96
N GLU A 215 -11.82 -11.93 -16.82
CA GLU A 215 -11.46 -12.76 -17.97
C GLU A 215 -10.91 -14.14 -17.56
N ALA A 216 -10.12 -14.22 -16.50
CA ALA A 216 -9.66 -15.50 -15.98
C ALA A 216 -10.83 -16.38 -15.49
N VAL A 217 -11.87 -15.79 -14.87
CA VAL A 217 -13.09 -16.52 -14.51
C VAL A 217 -13.82 -17.02 -15.75
N ALA A 218 -13.95 -16.22 -16.81
CA ALA A 218 -14.54 -16.66 -18.09
C ALA A 218 -13.81 -17.89 -18.64
N ILE A 219 -12.48 -17.87 -18.63
CA ILE A 219 -11.65 -19.00 -19.10
C ILE A 219 -11.88 -20.24 -18.23
N LEU A 220 -11.86 -20.12 -16.90
CA LEU A 220 -12.08 -21.23 -15.98
C LEU A 220 -13.47 -21.87 -16.18
N ARG A 221 -14.49 -21.05 -16.36
CA ARG A 221 -15.85 -21.52 -16.63
C ARG A 221 -15.97 -22.21 -18.00
N GLY A 222 -15.28 -21.68 -19.02
CA GLY A 222 -15.15 -22.34 -20.32
C GLY A 222 -14.46 -23.71 -20.24
N ARG A 223 -13.68 -23.97 -19.21
CA ARG A 223 -13.04 -25.28 -18.90
C ARG A 223 -13.91 -26.18 -18.01
N GLY A 224 -15.12 -25.76 -17.66
CA GLY A 224 -16.07 -26.52 -16.82
C GLY A 224 -15.91 -26.33 -15.32
N ILE A 225 -15.07 -25.41 -14.85
CA ILE A 225 -14.91 -25.09 -13.42
C ILE A 225 -15.96 -24.01 -13.03
N ASP A 226 -16.83 -24.30 -12.04
CA ASP A 226 -17.76 -23.29 -11.49
C ASP A 226 -17.01 -22.24 -10.67
N ALA A 227 -16.21 -21.42 -11.34
CA ALA A 227 -15.47 -20.34 -10.73
C ALA A 227 -16.36 -19.10 -10.50
N ARG A 228 -16.25 -18.51 -9.31
CA ARG A 228 -16.94 -17.30 -8.87
C ARG A 228 -15.94 -16.31 -8.33
N LEU A 229 -16.13 -15.01 -8.57
CA LEU A 229 -15.22 -13.95 -8.15
C LEU A 229 -15.98 -12.90 -7.34
N ASP A 230 -15.51 -12.64 -6.13
CA ASP A 230 -15.92 -11.47 -5.35
C ASP A 230 -14.90 -10.34 -5.47
N ILE A 231 -15.36 -9.19 -5.97
CA ILE A 231 -14.56 -7.98 -6.15
C ILE A 231 -14.80 -7.06 -4.95
N CYS A 232 -13.84 -7.05 -4.02
CA CYS A 232 -13.86 -6.23 -2.80
C CYS A 232 -13.09 -4.93 -3.03
N GLY A 233 -13.82 -3.83 -3.18
CA GLY A 233 -13.26 -2.50 -3.38
C GLY A 233 -14.20 -1.55 -4.10
N THR A 234 -13.81 -0.29 -4.11
CA THR A 234 -14.56 0.79 -4.79
C THR A 234 -13.63 1.54 -5.73
N PRO A 235 -14.16 2.26 -6.74
CA PRO A 235 -13.36 3.09 -7.60
C PRO A 235 -12.76 4.26 -6.81
N PHE A 236 -11.68 4.81 -7.32
CA PHE A 236 -11.16 6.10 -6.92
C PHE A 236 -11.94 7.19 -7.65
N GLU A 237 -12.02 8.38 -7.08
CA GLU A 237 -12.64 9.55 -7.72
C GLU A 237 -12.10 9.71 -9.15
N GLY A 238 -13.00 9.75 -10.14
CA GLY A 238 -12.67 9.80 -11.56
C GLY A 238 -12.47 8.44 -12.24
N TYR A 239 -12.63 7.32 -11.52
CA TYR A 239 -12.59 5.96 -12.08
C TYR A 239 -13.94 5.24 -12.08
N GLU A 240 -15.06 5.96 -11.91
CA GLU A 240 -16.43 5.42 -11.94
C GLU A 240 -16.74 4.77 -13.31
N TRP A 241 -16.18 5.32 -14.37
CA TRP A 241 -16.26 4.75 -15.71
C TRP A 241 -15.68 3.33 -15.79
N PHE A 242 -14.61 3.07 -15.03
CA PHE A 242 -13.96 1.75 -15.02
C PHE A 242 -14.80 0.73 -14.23
N GLU A 243 -15.39 1.12 -13.10
CA GLU A 243 -16.34 0.26 -12.40
C GLU A 243 -17.52 -0.08 -13.31
N LYS A 244 -18.08 0.89 -14.05
CA LYS A 244 -19.14 0.64 -14.99
C LYS A 244 -18.72 -0.39 -16.05
N ALA A 245 -17.53 -0.25 -16.64
CA ALA A 245 -17.01 -1.19 -17.63
C ALA A 245 -16.85 -2.62 -17.04
N LEU A 246 -16.40 -2.75 -15.77
CA LEU A 246 -16.32 -4.04 -15.11
C LEU A 246 -17.71 -4.67 -14.91
N ARG A 247 -18.71 -3.90 -14.51
CA ARG A 247 -20.10 -4.37 -14.33
C ARG A 247 -20.73 -4.75 -15.67
N ASP A 248 -20.50 -3.96 -16.72
CA ASP A 248 -20.96 -4.28 -18.07
C ASP A 248 -20.35 -5.61 -18.53
N ARG A 249 -19.04 -5.83 -18.32
CA ARG A 249 -18.38 -7.11 -18.64
C ARG A 249 -18.91 -8.28 -17.82
N ALA A 250 -19.17 -8.07 -16.54
CA ALA A 250 -19.74 -9.09 -15.62
C ALA A 250 -21.16 -9.53 -15.98
N ALA A 251 -21.88 -8.75 -16.79
CA ALA A 251 -23.22 -9.08 -17.27
C ALA A 251 -23.21 -9.97 -18.53
N HIS A 252 -22.05 -10.21 -19.18
CA HIS A 252 -21.95 -11.07 -20.36
C HIS A 252 -22.21 -12.54 -19.99
N ALA A 253 -22.85 -13.29 -20.92
CA ALA A 253 -23.37 -14.62 -20.68
C ALA A 253 -22.37 -15.65 -20.16
N ASP A 254 -21.09 -15.52 -20.51
CA ASP A 254 -19.98 -16.41 -20.11
C ASP A 254 -19.64 -16.32 -18.62
N VAL A 255 -19.94 -15.19 -17.98
CA VAL A 255 -19.64 -14.92 -16.54
C VAL A 255 -20.87 -14.41 -15.74
N ALA A 256 -22.02 -14.28 -16.38
CA ALA A 256 -23.21 -13.76 -15.72
C ALA A 256 -23.56 -14.57 -14.45
N GLY A 257 -23.80 -13.85 -13.35
CA GLY A 257 -24.08 -14.46 -12.03
C GLY A 257 -22.87 -15.05 -11.31
N SER A 258 -21.66 -14.98 -11.91
CA SER A 258 -20.43 -15.50 -11.29
C SER A 258 -19.51 -14.41 -10.73
N ILE A 259 -19.83 -13.15 -10.99
CA ILE A 259 -19.06 -11.99 -10.49
C ILE A 259 -19.90 -11.20 -9.52
N SER A 260 -19.40 -10.99 -8.30
CA SER A 260 -20.02 -10.13 -7.30
C SER A 260 -19.14 -8.90 -7.00
N PHE A 261 -19.76 -7.81 -6.59
CA PHE A 261 -19.10 -6.56 -6.22
C PHE A 261 -19.51 -6.21 -4.78
N SER A 262 -18.68 -6.55 -3.83
CA SER A 262 -18.93 -6.34 -2.40
C SER A 262 -18.68 -4.90 -1.94
N GLY A 263 -18.16 -4.03 -2.83
CA GLY A 263 -17.82 -2.67 -2.46
C GLY A 263 -16.65 -2.62 -1.46
N TYR A 264 -16.55 -1.52 -0.70
CA TYR A 264 -15.52 -1.39 0.33
C TYR A 264 -15.82 -2.27 1.55
N VAL A 265 -14.96 -3.24 1.80
CA VAL A 265 -15.07 -4.18 2.94
C VAL A 265 -13.99 -3.86 3.98
N SER A 266 -14.40 -3.61 5.22
CA SER A 266 -13.49 -3.39 6.35
C SER A 266 -14.14 -3.88 7.66
N PRO A 267 -13.48 -4.76 8.42
CA PRO A 267 -12.21 -5.42 8.10
C PRO A 267 -12.36 -6.46 6.97
N ILE A 268 -11.29 -6.66 6.20
CA ILE A 268 -11.28 -7.51 4.99
C ILE A 268 -11.34 -9.01 5.29
N TRP A 269 -11.10 -9.41 6.53
CA TRP A 269 -10.91 -10.82 6.92
C TRP A 269 -12.07 -11.73 6.55
N SER A 270 -13.32 -11.24 6.68
CA SER A 270 -14.52 -12.04 6.31
C SER A 270 -14.57 -12.38 4.83
N ALA A 271 -14.19 -11.45 3.96
CA ALA A 271 -14.14 -11.68 2.52
C ALA A 271 -13.01 -12.65 2.15
N LEU A 272 -11.83 -12.49 2.76
CA LEU A 272 -10.72 -13.43 2.56
C LEU A 272 -11.05 -14.82 3.09
N ASP A 273 -11.76 -14.92 4.22
CA ASP A 273 -12.18 -16.21 4.79
C ASP A 273 -13.21 -16.96 3.93
N ALA A 274 -14.00 -16.24 3.13
CA ALA A 274 -14.96 -16.83 2.20
C ALA A 274 -14.31 -17.34 0.91
N ALA A 275 -13.10 -16.88 0.57
CA ALA A 275 -12.40 -17.27 -0.63
C ALA A 275 -11.66 -18.61 -0.46
N ASP A 276 -11.59 -19.38 -1.53
CA ASP A 276 -10.72 -20.56 -1.66
C ASP A 276 -9.32 -20.15 -2.15
N ILE A 277 -9.26 -19.20 -3.08
CA ILE A 277 -8.03 -18.64 -3.64
C ILE A 277 -8.20 -17.11 -3.76
N VAL A 278 -7.16 -16.37 -3.42
CA VAL A 278 -7.11 -14.91 -3.64
C VAL A 278 -6.32 -14.62 -4.91
N VAL A 279 -6.78 -13.66 -5.71
CA VAL A 279 -6.07 -13.21 -6.92
C VAL A 279 -5.68 -11.74 -6.81
N ALA A 280 -4.49 -11.39 -7.29
CA ALA A 280 -3.96 -10.03 -7.30
C ALA A 280 -3.28 -9.72 -8.65
N PRO A 281 -4.06 -9.51 -9.73
CA PRO A 281 -3.54 -9.41 -11.10
C PRO A 281 -2.98 -8.03 -11.45
N SER A 282 -2.64 -7.19 -10.47
CA SER A 282 -2.17 -5.82 -10.68
C SER A 282 -1.11 -5.72 -11.79
N LEU A 283 -1.27 -4.80 -12.72
CA LEU A 283 -0.24 -4.50 -13.71
C LEU A 283 1.00 -3.91 -13.05
N ARG A 284 0.79 -3.17 -11.95
CA ARG A 284 1.85 -2.53 -11.15
C ARG A 284 1.43 -2.42 -9.70
N GLU A 285 2.30 -2.83 -8.81
CA GLU A 285 2.05 -2.80 -7.38
C GLU A 285 3.33 -2.43 -6.61
N PRO A 286 3.42 -1.24 -6.01
CA PRO A 286 4.60 -0.84 -5.25
C PRO A 286 4.97 -1.79 -4.11
N PHE A 287 3.96 -2.37 -3.43
CA PHE A 287 4.18 -3.36 -2.37
C PHE A 287 3.14 -4.49 -2.37
N GLY A 288 1.84 -4.18 -2.16
CA GLY A 288 0.74 -5.14 -2.19
C GLY A 288 0.29 -5.64 -0.81
N ASN A 289 -0.24 -4.74 0.03
CA ASN A 289 -0.79 -5.14 1.34
C ASN A 289 -1.84 -6.24 1.22
N ALA A 290 -2.71 -6.21 0.19
CA ALA A 290 -3.73 -7.24 -0.05
C ALA A 290 -3.13 -8.65 -0.22
N VAL A 291 -1.93 -8.76 -0.79
CA VAL A 291 -1.19 -10.03 -0.87
C VAL A 291 -0.82 -10.53 0.53
N ILE A 292 -0.32 -9.64 1.38
CA ILE A 292 0.06 -9.99 2.75
C ILE A 292 -1.18 -10.35 3.58
N GLU A 293 -2.28 -9.63 3.41
CA GLU A 293 -3.57 -9.94 4.06
C GLU A 293 -4.07 -11.34 3.67
N ALA A 294 -4.03 -11.68 2.37
CA ALA A 294 -4.38 -13.00 1.87
C ALA A 294 -3.48 -14.10 2.48
N GLN A 295 -2.17 -13.89 2.52
CA GLN A 295 -1.22 -14.80 3.15
C GLN A 295 -1.50 -14.97 4.65
N LEU A 296 -1.76 -13.86 5.39
CA LEU A 296 -2.07 -13.91 6.82
C LEU A 296 -3.38 -14.65 7.11
N SER A 297 -4.37 -14.56 6.20
CA SER A 297 -5.63 -15.32 6.29
C SER A 297 -5.46 -16.81 5.97
N GLY A 298 -4.25 -17.24 5.55
CA GLY A 298 -3.98 -18.62 5.17
C GLY A 298 -4.66 -19.04 3.86
N ARG A 299 -4.83 -18.09 2.93
CA ARG A 299 -5.37 -18.37 1.59
C ARG A 299 -4.22 -18.48 0.59
N PRO A 300 -4.24 -19.50 -0.30
CA PRO A 300 -3.33 -19.50 -1.43
C PRO A 300 -3.59 -18.28 -2.31
N ILE A 301 -2.53 -17.70 -2.85
CA ILE A 301 -2.62 -16.50 -3.67
C ILE A 301 -1.95 -16.69 -5.02
N VAL A 302 -2.60 -16.18 -6.07
CA VAL A 302 -2.03 -15.99 -7.39
C VAL A 302 -1.93 -14.50 -7.67
N ALA A 303 -0.73 -13.99 -7.90
CA ALA A 303 -0.51 -12.58 -8.18
C ALA A 303 0.29 -12.39 -9.47
N SER A 304 0.16 -11.22 -10.07
CA SER A 304 1.04 -10.84 -11.19
C SER A 304 2.47 -10.62 -10.69
N ARG A 305 3.46 -10.90 -11.55
CA ARG A 305 4.89 -10.62 -11.30
C ARG A 305 5.18 -9.12 -11.45
N ALA A 306 4.51 -8.31 -10.65
CA ALA A 306 4.54 -6.85 -10.71
C ALA A 306 5.24 -6.27 -9.48
N LEU A 307 6.39 -5.64 -9.68
CA LEU A 307 7.13 -4.85 -8.68
C LEU A 307 7.16 -5.52 -7.28
N GLY A 308 6.49 -4.93 -6.29
CA GLY A 308 6.44 -5.38 -4.90
C GLY A 308 5.86 -6.78 -4.68
N HIS A 309 5.02 -7.30 -5.59
CA HIS A 309 4.57 -8.69 -5.51
C HIS A 309 5.73 -9.68 -5.57
N THR A 310 6.80 -9.35 -6.32
CA THR A 310 8.00 -10.21 -6.39
C THR A 310 8.82 -10.22 -5.10
N GLU A 311 8.54 -9.27 -4.20
CA GLU A 311 9.18 -9.18 -2.88
C GLU A 311 8.34 -9.84 -1.79
N SER A 312 7.02 -9.86 -1.96
CA SER A 312 6.07 -10.45 -1.01
C SER A 312 5.76 -11.92 -1.29
N ILE A 313 6.00 -12.40 -2.52
CA ILE A 313 5.74 -13.78 -2.94
C ILE A 313 7.01 -14.44 -3.43
N VAL A 314 7.34 -15.60 -2.85
CA VAL A 314 8.27 -16.59 -3.39
C VAL A 314 7.43 -17.58 -4.18
N SER A 315 7.50 -17.51 -5.52
CA SER A 315 6.65 -18.33 -6.40
C SER A 315 6.88 -19.81 -6.18
N GLY A 316 5.80 -20.57 -6.02
CA GLY A 316 5.82 -22.00 -5.68
C GLY A 316 5.95 -22.31 -4.19
N THR A 317 6.21 -21.31 -3.33
CA THR A 317 6.36 -21.49 -1.88
C THR A 317 5.32 -20.72 -1.10
N SER A 318 5.16 -19.42 -1.36
CA SER A 318 4.24 -18.55 -0.61
C SER A 318 3.11 -17.97 -1.47
N GLY A 319 2.96 -18.44 -2.69
CA GLY A 319 1.98 -18.09 -3.70
C GLY A 319 2.49 -18.42 -5.09
N LEU A 320 1.72 -18.11 -6.13
CA LEU A 320 2.14 -18.21 -7.52
C LEU A 320 2.25 -16.81 -8.14
N LEU A 321 3.25 -16.65 -9.02
CA LEU A 321 3.46 -15.42 -9.78
C LEU A 321 3.26 -15.68 -11.27
N VAL A 322 2.36 -14.91 -11.89
CA VAL A 322 2.01 -14.97 -13.32
C VAL A 322 2.40 -13.71 -14.08
N THR A 323 2.36 -13.74 -15.40
CA THR A 323 2.60 -12.56 -16.24
C THR A 323 1.54 -11.49 -15.99
N PRO A 324 1.89 -10.20 -15.78
CA PRO A 324 0.92 -9.13 -15.65
C PRO A 324 0.07 -8.96 -16.93
N GLY A 325 -1.25 -8.76 -16.77
CA GLY A 325 -2.17 -8.54 -17.89
C GLY A 325 -2.53 -9.81 -18.66
N ASP A 326 -2.14 -11.00 -18.21
CA ASP A 326 -2.38 -12.27 -18.87
C ASP A 326 -3.46 -13.09 -18.13
N PRO A 327 -4.73 -13.05 -18.59
CA PRO A 327 -5.82 -13.78 -17.95
C PRO A 327 -5.70 -15.31 -18.13
N VAL A 328 -5.02 -15.78 -19.21
CA VAL A 328 -4.81 -17.22 -19.42
C VAL A 328 -3.82 -17.75 -18.38
N ALA A 329 -2.70 -17.07 -18.19
CA ALA A 329 -1.71 -17.46 -17.16
C ALA A 329 -2.30 -17.38 -15.74
N LEU A 330 -3.22 -16.42 -15.48
CA LEU A 330 -3.93 -16.33 -14.21
C LEU A 330 -4.87 -17.53 -14.03
N ALA A 331 -5.67 -17.86 -15.05
CA ALA A 331 -6.58 -19.01 -15.03
C ALA A 331 -5.82 -20.32 -14.85
N ASP A 332 -4.72 -20.54 -15.57
CA ASP A 332 -3.88 -21.74 -15.48
C ASP A 332 -3.31 -21.94 -14.06
N ALA A 333 -2.85 -20.86 -13.44
CA ALA A 333 -2.33 -20.89 -12.08
C ALA A 333 -3.42 -21.18 -11.03
N VAL A 334 -4.62 -20.61 -11.22
CA VAL A 334 -5.79 -20.88 -10.37
C VAL A 334 -6.24 -22.32 -10.51
N GLU A 335 -6.37 -22.83 -11.75
CA GLU A 335 -6.75 -24.22 -12.03
C GLU A 335 -5.74 -25.22 -11.45
N LYS A 336 -4.45 -24.92 -11.56
CA LYS A 336 -3.38 -25.71 -10.95
C LYS A 336 -3.53 -25.85 -9.43
N ILE A 337 -3.91 -24.77 -8.74
CA ILE A 337 -4.16 -24.80 -7.29
C ILE A 337 -5.45 -25.57 -7.00
N TYR A 338 -6.49 -25.35 -7.81
CA TYR A 338 -7.79 -26.02 -7.68
C TYR A 338 -7.69 -27.52 -7.83
N SER A 339 -6.97 -28.01 -8.85
CA SER A 339 -6.79 -29.43 -9.13
C SER A 339 -5.75 -30.14 -8.25
N THR A 340 -5.02 -29.39 -7.39
CA THR A 340 -3.96 -29.94 -6.55
C THR A 340 -4.10 -29.48 -5.09
N PRO A 341 -4.95 -30.11 -4.26
CA PRO A 341 -5.21 -29.70 -2.87
C PRO A 341 -3.95 -29.59 -2.00
N GLN A 342 -2.95 -30.46 -2.26
CA GLN A 342 -1.66 -30.43 -1.56
C GLN A 342 -0.88 -29.15 -1.87
N LEU A 343 -0.90 -28.69 -3.12
CA LEU A 343 -0.30 -27.43 -3.52
C LEU A 343 -1.01 -26.26 -2.85
N ALA A 344 -2.37 -26.26 -2.85
CA ALA A 344 -3.15 -25.22 -2.19
C ALA A 344 -2.79 -25.09 -0.70
N SER A 345 -2.67 -26.22 0.00
CA SER A 345 -2.30 -26.25 1.43
C SER A 345 -0.86 -25.79 1.67
N SER A 346 0.08 -26.23 0.83
CA SER A 346 1.49 -25.83 0.92
C SER A 346 1.67 -24.34 0.69
N LEU A 347 1.04 -23.76 -0.34
CA LEU A 347 1.10 -22.33 -0.65
C LEU A 347 0.47 -21.47 0.46
N ALA A 348 -0.67 -21.89 1.01
CA ALA A 348 -1.34 -21.22 2.11
C ALA A 348 -0.46 -21.19 3.38
N GLN A 349 0.14 -22.32 3.75
CA GLN A 349 1.03 -22.42 4.90
C GLN A 349 2.32 -21.62 4.69
N GLY A 350 2.97 -21.77 3.54
CA GLY A 350 4.19 -21.05 3.19
C GLY A 350 3.96 -19.54 3.12
N GLY A 351 2.83 -19.10 2.54
CA GLY A 351 2.42 -17.70 2.50
C GLY A 351 2.25 -17.14 3.89
N ARG A 352 1.48 -17.79 4.74
CA ARG A 352 1.24 -17.34 6.11
C ARG A 352 2.53 -17.24 6.93
N GLN A 353 3.40 -18.25 6.82
CA GLN A 353 4.69 -18.22 7.52
C GLN A 353 5.57 -17.07 7.03
N SER A 354 5.62 -16.85 5.71
CA SER A 354 6.35 -15.72 5.11
C SER A 354 5.83 -14.37 5.60
N ALA A 355 4.50 -14.18 5.61
CA ALA A 355 3.88 -12.94 6.05
C ALA A 355 4.15 -12.65 7.52
N LEU A 356 3.99 -13.63 8.41
CA LEU A 356 4.28 -13.50 9.85
C LEU A 356 5.73 -13.12 10.13
N ASN A 357 6.67 -13.72 9.40
CA ASN A 357 8.10 -13.48 9.62
C ASN A 357 8.57 -12.13 9.07
N ASN A 358 8.03 -11.71 7.92
CA ASN A 358 8.62 -10.62 7.15
C ASN A 358 7.77 -9.34 7.14
N PHE A 359 6.45 -9.42 7.39
CA PHE A 359 5.52 -8.31 7.14
C PHE A 359 4.59 -8.01 8.32
N SER A 360 4.91 -8.50 9.52
CA SER A 360 4.09 -8.24 10.71
C SER A 360 4.18 -6.78 11.16
N SER A 361 3.07 -6.23 11.69
CA SER A 361 3.00 -4.90 12.32
C SER A 361 4.02 -4.73 13.44
N LYS A 362 4.30 -5.79 14.22
CA LYS A 362 5.32 -5.77 15.27
C LYS A 362 6.74 -5.52 14.73
N ARG A 363 7.11 -6.18 13.62
CA ARG A 363 8.41 -5.92 12.96
C ARG A 363 8.46 -4.49 12.44
N TYR A 364 7.40 -4.05 11.75
CA TYR A 364 7.29 -2.71 11.22
C TYR A 364 7.43 -1.64 12.30
N ALA A 365 6.70 -1.78 13.41
CA ALA A 365 6.76 -0.87 14.54
C ALA A 365 8.19 -0.72 15.09
N ARG A 366 8.89 -1.85 15.30
CA ARG A 366 10.28 -1.83 15.75
C ARG A 366 11.19 -1.07 14.77
N ASP A 367 11.05 -1.33 13.47
CA ASP A 367 11.92 -0.76 12.45
C ASP A 367 11.66 0.75 12.26
N ILE A 368 10.38 1.19 12.30
CA ILE A 368 9.98 2.61 12.25
C ILE A 368 10.50 3.37 13.47
N VAL A 369 10.26 2.83 14.66
CA VAL A 369 10.71 3.45 15.92
C VAL A 369 12.23 3.58 15.94
N GLY A 370 12.94 2.52 15.56
CA GLY A 370 14.40 2.54 15.50
C GLY A 370 14.95 3.60 14.53
N LEU A 371 14.31 3.79 13.37
CA LEU A 371 14.70 4.83 12.43
C LEU A 371 14.41 6.24 12.96
N ILE A 372 13.25 6.46 13.57
CA ILE A 372 12.91 7.76 14.17
C ILE A 372 13.90 8.11 15.29
N ASP A 373 14.16 7.16 16.20
CA ASP A 373 15.13 7.34 17.30
C ASP A 373 16.52 7.71 16.81
N SER A 374 17.02 6.99 15.82
CA SER A 374 18.36 7.26 15.25
C SER A 374 18.42 8.61 14.54
N THR A 375 17.35 8.99 13.84
CA THR A 375 17.26 10.28 13.13
C THR A 375 17.23 11.46 14.10
N VAL A 376 16.43 11.36 15.17
CA VAL A 376 16.35 12.43 16.20
C VAL A 376 17.66 12.55 16.98
N SER A 377 18.25 11.42 17.40
CA SER A 377 19.49 11.42 18.18
C SER A 377 20.75 11.71 17.38
N GLY A 378 20.66 11.77 16.04
CA GLY A 378 21.82 11.95 15.15
C GLY A 378 22.78 10.75 15.09
N LYS A 379 22.39 9.60 15.67
CA LYS A 379 23.14 8.35 15.59
C LYS A 379 22.88 7.68 14.24
N ARG A 380 23.89 7.00 13.68
CA ARG A 380 23.66 6.19 12.46
C ARG A 380 22.65 5.06 12.80
N ALA A 381 21.58 4.95 12.03
CA ALA A 381 20.69 3.81 12.12
C ALA A 381 21.50 2.54 11.80
N SER A 382 21.42 1.54 12.68
CA SER A 382 21.91 0.20 12.36
C SER A 382 21.05 -0.35 11.24
N THR A 383 21.59 -0.48 10.03
CA THR A 383 20.84 -0.97 8.87
C THR A 383 20.52 -2.45 9.07
N PRO A 384 19.24 -2.88 9.05
CA PRO A 384 18.89 -4.31 9.16
C PRO A 384 19.29 -5.14 7.93
N GLU A 385 19.86 -4.54 6.89
CA GLU A 385 20.08 -5.13 5.56
C GLU A 385 21.18 -6.21 5.48
N LYS A 386 21.92 -6.50 6.58
CA LYS A 386 23.00 -7.51 6.55
C LYS A 386 22.58 -8.96 6.79
N ALA A 387 21.32 -9.26 6.95
CA ALA A 387 20.86 -10.59 7.33
C ALA A 387 20.07 -11.35 6.24
N ARG A 388 20.33 -11.15 4.96
CA ARG A 388 19.89 -12.11 3.91
C ARG A 388 20.66 -11.88 2.61
N ARG A 389 21.74 -12.63 2.42
CA ARG A 389 22.17 -13.14 1.13
C ARG A 389 21.59 -14.52 0.95
#